data_589b290ede140a56d62e49a18ba79443
#
_entry.id   589b290ede140a56d62e49a18ba79443
#
_cell.length_a   1.000
_cell.length_b   1.000
_cell.length_c   1.000
_cell.angle_alpha   90.00
_cell.angle_beta   90.00
_cell.angle_gamma   90.00
#
_symmetry.space_group_name_H-M   'P 1'
#
loop_
_entity.id
_entity.type
_entity.pdbx_description
1 polymer ?
#
loop_
_entity_poly.entity_id
_entity_poly.type
_entity_poly.pdbx_seq_one_letter_code
_entity_poly.pdbx_strand_id
1 'polypeptide(L)'
;MCSSDLGHYTGLMQLGREAMNAKNVQVYAMPRLLSFLSTNGPWNQLVQLKNIELQSLQNDLSVQLDGYTITPLLVPHRDEYSETVGFRIKGIRKSLLYIPDIDKWSKWNRQLIQEIEKVDYAFLDGTFYADGEVNRPMSEIPHPFVTETIELLRNVPLSIRQRVYFTHFNHTNPLINPSNSVGDQVRKLGFQLAKEGTLISL
;
A
#
# COMPACT_ATOMS: atom_id res chain seq x y z
N MET A 1 6.52 6.52 -0.81
CA MET A 1 5.06 6.69 -0.56
C MET A 1 4.31 5.74 -1.44
N CYS A 2 3.39 4.97 -0.86
CA CYS A 2 2.74 3.86 -1.55
C CYS A 2 1.52 4.25 -2.37
N SER A 3 0.96 5.40 -2.16
CA SER A 3 -0.24 5.84 -2.81
C SER A 3 -0.15 7.31 -3.11
N SER A 4 -0.87 7.69 -4.08
CA SER A 4 -0.84 9.00 -4.68
C SER A 4 -2.15 9.74 -4.52
N ASP A 5 -3.12 9.16 -3.87
CA ASP A 5 -4.33 9.90 -3.63
C ASP A 5 -4.10 11.03 -2.59
N LEU A 6 -4.98 12.00 -2.58
CA LEU A 6 -4.85 13.21 -1.79
C LEU A 6 -4.67 12.91 -0.29
N GLY A 7 -5.22 11.82 0.21
CA GLY A 7 -5.12 11.43 1.61
C GLY A 7 -3.70 11.07 2.05
N HIS A 8 -2.89 10.52 1.15
CA HIS A 8 -1.60 9.94 1.52
C HIS A 8 -0.42 10.92 1.49
N TYR A 9 -0.32 11.80 0.50
CA TYR A 9 0.83 12.71 0.42
C TYR A 9 0.65 14.02 1.20
N THR A 10 -0.53 14.30 1.74
CA THR A 10 -0.74 15.47 2.61
C THR A 10 0.16 15.45 3.84
N GLY A 11 0.50 14.28 4.37
CA GLY A 11 1.41 14.12 5.49
C GLY A 11 2.82 14.70 5.27
N LEU A 12 3.26 14.87 4.02
CA LEU A 12 4.55 15.52 3.71
C LEU A 12 4.63 16.95 4.25
N MET A 13 3.49 17.64 4.40
CA MET A 13 3.46 19.00 4.93
C MET A 13 4.07 19.11 6.33
N GLN A 14 4.04 18.02 7.11
CA GLN A 14 4.64 17.98 8.43
C GLN A 14 6.19 18.12 8.40
N LEU A 15 6.82 17.80 7.26
CA LEU A 15 8.27 18.00 7.08
C LEU A 15 8.65 19.47 6.87
N GLY A 16 7.65 20.32 6.62
CA GLY A 16 7.81 21.73 6.32
C GLY A 16 8.37 22.55 7.47
N ARG A 17 8.75 23.78 7.11
CA ARG A 17 9.40 24.75 7.99
C ARG A 17 8.63 25.05 9.26
N GLU A 18 7.28 25.12 9.15
CA GLU A 18 6.40 25.53 10.27
C GLU A 18 6.13 24.38 11.27
N ALA A 19 6.46 23.15 10.91
CA ALA A 19 6.30 21.98 11.78
C ALA A 19 7.67 21.41 12.17
N MET A 20 8.20 20.46 11.41
CA MET A 20 9.45 19.77 11.74
C MET A 20 10.71 20.50 11.23
N ASN A 21 10.59 21.39 10.28
CA ASN A 21 11.71 22.01 9.55
C ASN A 21 12.78 20.99 9.15
N ALA A 22 12.34 19.85 8.67
CA ALA A 22 13.20 18.75 8.25
C ALA A 22 14.21 19.21 7.18
N LYS A 23 15.29 18.48 7.00
CA LYS A 23 16.32 18.81 6.02
C LYS A 23 16.66 17.60 5.17
N ASN A 24 16.53 17.78 3.84
CA ASN A 24 16.92 16.82 2.81
C ASN A 24 16.35 15.42 3.01
N VAL A 25 15.10 15.32 3.51
CA VAL A 25 14.43 14.02 3.63
C VAL A 25 14.19 13.46 2.24
N GLN A 26 14.77 12.29 1.96
CA GLN A 26 14.64 11.65 0.66
C GLN A 26 13.20 11.19 0.43
N VAL A 27 12.56 11.65 -0.64
CA VAL A 27 11.20 11.27 -1.03
C VAL A 27 11.24 10.61 -2.40
N TYR A 28 11.08 9.31 -2.40
CA TYR A 28 11.02 8.51 -3.62
C TYR A 28 9.60 8.50 -4.16
N ALA A 29 9.43 8.89 -5.41
CA ALA A 29 8.11 9.00 -6.03
C ALA A 29 8.15 8.72 -7.54
N MET A 30 7.00 8.32 -8.08
CA MET A 30 6.81 8.13 -9.51
C MET A 30 6.79 9.49 -10.25
N PRO A 31 7.03 9.53 -11.57
CA PRO A 31 7.25 10.79 -12.31
C PRO A 31 6.13 11.81 -12.18
N ARG A 32 4.86 11.41 -12.22
CA ARG A 32 3.74 12.36 -12.09
C ARG A 32 3.69 12.97 -10.69
N LEU A 33 3.90 12.16 -9.63
CA LEU A 33 3.97 12.66 -8.26
C LEU A 33 5.17 13.60 -8.07
N LEU A 34 6.32 13.29 -8.67
CA LEU A 34 7.49 14.20 -8.65
C LEU A 34 7.15 15.55 -9.26
N SER A 35 6.54 15.54 -10.45
CA SER A 35 6.09 16.75 -11.12
C SER A 35 5.09 17.52 -10.26
N PHE A 36 4.09 16.83 -9.71
CA PHE A 36 3.08 17.45 -8.86
C PHE A 36 3.70 18.13 -7.63
N LEU A 37 4.57 17.44 -6.89
CA LEU A 37 5.24 17.98 -5.69
C LEU A 37 6.17 19.16 -6.02
N SER A 38 6.78 19.16 -7.20
CA SER A 38 7.71 20.22 -7.63
C SER A 38 7.00 21.49 -8.09
N THR A 39 5.79 21.36 -8.64
CA THR A 39 5.14 22.48 -9.35
C THR A 39 3.93 23.05 -8.60
N ASN A 40 3.35 22.32 -7.65
CA ASN A 40 2.14 22.74 -6.97
C ASN A 40 2.41 23.20 -5.54
N GLY A 41 1.89 24.38 -5.19
CA GLY A 41 1.83 24.80 -3.80
C GLY A 41 0.80 23.97 -3.00
N PRO A 42 1.04 23.75 -1.70
CA PRO A 42 2.20 24.20 -0.93
C PRO A 42 3.42 23.25 -0.97
N TRP A 43 3.34 22.07 -1.63
CA TRP A 43 4.40 21.04 -1.62
C TRP A 43 5.70 21.50 -2.28
N ASN A 44 5.64 22.34 -3.32
CA ASN A 44 6.84 22.86 -3.97
C ASN A 44 7.72 23.68 -3.02
N GLN A 45 7.15 24.28 -1.97
CA GLN A 45 7.90 24.99 -0.93
C GLN A 45 8.82 24.02 -0.17
N LEU A 46 8.37 22.78 0.08
CA LEU A 46 9.20 21.76 0.75
C LEU A 46 10.45 21.44 -0.06
N VAL A 47 10.33 21.40 -1.38
CA VAL A 47 11.45 21.18 -2.31
C VAL A 47 12.38 22.40 -2.33
N GLN A 48 11.82 23.59 -2.49
CA GLN A 48 12.57 24.86 -2.55
C GLN A 48 13.37 25.14 -1.26
N LEU A 49 12.77 24.84 -0.09
CA LEU A 49 13.41 25.01 1.22
C LEU A 49 14.31 23.85 1.60
N LYS A 50 14.45 22.84 0.74
CA LYS A 50 15.22 21.61 1.00
C LYS A 50 14.75 20.87 2.26
N ASN A 51 13.46 20.94 2.56
CA ASN A 51 12.85 20.10 3.56
C ASN A 51 12.80 18.64 3.06
N ILE A 52 12.49 18.47 1.77
CA ILE A 52 12.53 17.18 1.08
C ILE A 52 13.45 17.25 -0.14
N GLU A 53 13.97 16.09 -0.53
CA GLU A 53 14.73 15.87 -1.77
C GLU A 53 14.06 14.76 -2.58
N LEU A 54 13.64 15.09 -3.80
CA LEU A 54 12.85 14.18 -4.63
C LEU A 54 13.76 13.21 -5.39
N GLN A 55 13.42 11.92 -5.31
CA GLN A 55 14.11 10.83 -6.02
C GLN A 55 13.12 10.11 -6.94
N SER A 56 13.52 9.91 -8.20
CA SER A 56 12.65 9.29 -9.20
C SER A 56 12.58 7.77 -9.05
N LEU A 57 11.36 7.25 -9.07
CA LEU A 57 11.06 5.83 -9.24
C LEU A 57 10.55 5.58 -10.66
N GLN A 58 10.72 4.34 -11.12
CA GLN A 58 10.12 3.85 -12.37
C GLN A 58 9.51 2.47 -12.13
N ASN A 59 8.36 2.20 -12.76
CA ASN A 59 7.71 0.91 -12.66
C ASN A 59 8.66 -0.24 -13.00
N ASP A 60 8.70 -1.27 -12.16
CA ASP A 60 9.55 -2.46 -12.29
C ASP A 60 11.07 -2.21 -12.22
N LEU A 61 11.52 -0.98 -12.03
CA LEU A 61 12.93 -0.68 -11.85
C LEU A 61 13.28 -0.58 -10.38
N SER A 62 14.12 -1.51 -9.93
CA SER A 62 14.52 -1.58 -8.52
C SER A 62 15.49 -0.48 -8.12
N VAL A 63 15.33 0.02 -6.90
CA VAL A 63 16.29 0.90 -6.22
C VAL A 63 16.87 0.20 -5.00
N GLN A 64 18.12 0.52 -4.65
CA GLN A 64 18.78 0.02 -3.44
C GLN A 64 18.68 1.06 -2.34
N LEU A 65 18.13 0.68 -1.19
CA LEU A 65 17.98 1.52 -0.02
C LEU A 65 18.38 0.73 1.23
N ASP A 66 19.44 1.17 1.91
CA ASP A 66 19.86 0.63 3.21
C ASP A 66 19.93 -0.91 3.27
N GLY A 67 20.42 -1.53 2.21
CA GLY A 67 20.54 -2.99 2.13
C GLY A 67 19.29 -3.71 1.62
N TYR A 68 18.22 -2.98 1.33
CA TYR A 68 17.01 -3.52 0.71
C TYR A 68 16.95 -3.19 -0.77
N THR A 69 16.43 -4.14 -1.55
CA THR A 69 16.04 -3.90 -2.95
C THR A 69 14.55 -3.60 -3.00
N ILE A 70 14.18 -2.40 -3.44
CA ILE A 70 12.79 -1.95 -3.49
C ILE A 70 12.38 -1.79 -4.95
N THR A 71 11.33 -2.49 -5.37
CA THR A 71 10.79 -2.44 -6.73
C THR A 71 9.37 -1.89 -6.69
N PRO A 72 9.10 -0.70 -7.25
CA PRO A 72 7.75 -0.17 -7.37
C PRO A 72 6.98 -0.94 -8.45
N LEU A 73 5.71 -1.20 -8.18
CA LEU A 73 4.77 -1.91 -9.04
C LEU A 73 3.56 -1.01 -9.26
N LEU A 74 3.32 -0.57 -10.48
CA LEU A 74 2.08 0.17 -10.79
C LEU A 74 0.87 -0.68 -10.47
N VAL A 75 -0.09 -0.08 -9.78
CA VAL A 75 -1.39 -0.67 -9.47
C VAL A 75 -2.51 0.27 -9.91
N PRO A 76 -3.65 -0.25 -10.39
CA PRO A 76 -4.80 0.58 -10.72
C PRO A 76 -5.40 1.17 -9.45
N HIS A 77 -5.67 2.46 -9.45
CA HIS A 77 -6.39 3.16 -8.38
C HIS A 77 -6.83 4.54 -8.88
N ARG A 78 -7.28 5.43 -7.99
CA ARG A 78 -7.51 6.84 -8.32
C ARG A 78 -6.16 7.54 -8.49
N ASP A 79 -5.80 7.81 -9.72
CA ASP A 79 -4.49 8.38 -10.07
C ASP A 79 -4.63 9.71 -10.85
N GLU A 80 -5.53 10.57 -10.40
CA GLU A 80 -5.82 11.85 -11.06
C GLU A 80 -4.56 12.73 -11.14
N TYR A 81 -3.76 12.77 -10.08
CA TYR A 81 -2.57 13.63 -9.98
C TYR A 81 -1.25 12.87 -10.07
N SER A 82 -1.23 11.59 -9.80
CA SER A 82 -0.01 10.80 -9.71
C SER A 82 -0.31 9.32 -9.93
N GLU A 83 0.72 8.53 -10.12
CA GLU A 83 0.61 7.08 -10.20
C GLU A 83 0.40 6.49 -8.79
N THR A 84 -0.39 5.43 -8.69
CA THR A 84 -0.46 4.59 -7.49
C THR A 84 0.45 3.38 -7.64
N VAL A 85 1.21 3.08 -6.60
CA VAL A 85 2.18 1.97 -6.60
C VAL A 85 2.08 1.14 -5.32
N GLY A 86 2.21 -0.17 -5.49
CA GLY A 86 2.68 -1.07 -4.46
C GLY A 86 4.19 -1.27 -4.55
N PHE A 87 4.76 -2.05 -3.64
CA PHE A 87 6.20 -2.31 -3.60
C PHE A 87 6.48 -3.79 -3.37
N ARG A 88 7.46 -4.31 -4.10
CA ARG A 88 8.16 -5.53 -3.69
C ARG A 88 9.46 -5.13 -3.01
N ILE A 89 9.65 -5.58 -1.77
CA ILE A 89 10.81 -5.28 -0.95
C ILE A 89 11.54 -6.59 -0.70
N LYS A 90 12.81 -6.67 -1.10
CA LYS A 90 13.67 -7.82 -0.87
C LYS A 90 14.77 -7.41 0.11
N GLY A 91 14.81 -8.07 1.23
CA GLY A 91 15.91 -7.99 2.19
C GLY A 91 16.95 -9.09 1.98
N ILE A 92 17.77 -9.32 3.00
CA ILE A 92 18.87 -10.30 2.94
C ILE A 92 18.33 -11.74 2.91
N ARG A 93 17.27 -12.02 3.64
CA ARG A 93 16.73 -13.38 3.84
C ARG A 93 15.33 -13.59 3.31
N LYS A 94 14.50 -12.55 3.34
CA LYS A 94 13.09 -12.62 3.02
C LYS A 94 12.64 -11.45 2.16
N SER A 95 11.45 -11.59 1.61
CA SER A 95 10.84 -10.63 0.71
C SER A 95 9.39 -10.35 1.10
N LEU A 96 8.95 -9.14 0.77
CA LEU A 96 7.63 -8.61 1.09
C LEU A 96 7.00 -7.99 -0.16
N LEU A 97 5.73 -8.30 -0.39
CA LEU A 97 4.85 -7.56 -1.29
C LEU A 97 3.97 -6.63 -0.45
N TYR A 98 3.92 -5.34 -0.78
CA TYR A 98 3.14 -4.34 -0.08
C TYR A 98 2.25 -3.60 -1.05
N ILE A 99 0.97 -3.93 -1.06
CA ILE A 99 -0.08 -3.29 -1.89
C ILE A 99 -1.24 -2.92 -0.96
N PRO A 100 -1.11 -1.82 -0.20
CA PRO A 100 -2.11 -1.42 0.78
C PRO A 100 -3.33 -0.77 0.14
N ASP A 101 -3.21 -0.32 -1.10
CA ASP A 101 -4.19 0.51 -1.78
C ASP A 101 -4.20 0.18 -3.28
N ILE A 102 -5.31 -0.36 -3.77
CA ILE A 102 -5.50 -0.78 -5.16
C ILE A 102 -7.00 -0.81 -5.49
N ASP A 103 -7.36 -0.58 -6.75
CA ASP A 103 -8.69 -0.91 -7.27
C ASP A 103 -8.86 -2.45 -7.38
N LYS A 104 -9.94 -2.93 -7.94
CA LYS A 104 -10.23 -4.36 -8.08
C LYS A 104 -9.05 -5.12 -8.70
N TRP A 105 -8.71 -6.29 -8.15
CA TRP A 105 -7.64 -7.16 -8.68
C TRP A 105 -7.79 -7.48 -10.17
N SER A 106 -9.03 -7.54 -10.66
CA SER A 106 -9.33 -7.77 -12.08
C SER A 106 -8.88 -6.64 -13.02
N LYS A 107 -8.64 -5.44 -12.48
CA LYS A 107 -8.12 -4.29 -13.24
C LYS A 107 -6.60 -4.24 -13.27
N TRP A 108 -5.93 -5.01 -12.40
CA TRP A 108 -4.49 -5.06 -12.40
C TRP A 108 -3.97 -5.92 -13.55
N ASN A 109 -2.95 -5.46 -14.24
CA ASN A 109 -2.34 -6.16 -15.37
C ASN A 109 -1.43 -7.34 -14.94
N ARG A 110 -1.42 -7.70 -13.65
CA ARG A 110 -0.68 -8.81 -13.08
C ARG A 110 -1.62 -9.79 -12.38
N GLN A 111 -1.13 -11.00 -12.21
CA GLN A 111 -1.86 -12.04 -11.47
C GLN A 111 -1.45 -12.01 -10.01
N LEU A 112 -2.36 -11.64 -9.10
CA LEU A 112 -2.09 -11.53 -7.66
C LEU A 112 -1.44 -12.80 -7.09
N ILE A 113 -1.95 -13.97 -7.45
CA ILE A 113 -1.42 -15.25 -6.97
C ILE A 113 0.07 -15.39 -7.32
N GLN A 114 0.44 -15.11 -8.57
CA GLN A 114 1.83 -15.17 -9.02
C GLN A 114 2.73 -14.17 -8.30
N GLU A 115 2.22 -13.01 -7.93
CA GLU A 115 3.01 -12.02 -7.16
C GLU A 115 3.19 -12.44 -5.70
N ILE A 116 2.17 -13.08 -5.07
CA ILE A 116 2.28 -13.63 -3.72
C ILE A 116 3.27 -14.80 -3.67
N GLU A 117 3.30 -15.66 -4.70
CA GLU A 117 4.21 -16.80 -4.77
C GLU A 117 5.70 -16.41 -4.76
N LYS A 118 6.02 -15.19 -5.24
CA LYS A 118 7.38 -14.65 -5.32
C LYS A 118 7.93 -14.12 -3.99
N VAL A 119 7.11 -14.05 -2.94
CA VAL A 119 7.48 -13.38 -1.68
C VAL A 119 7.14 -14.23 -0.46
N ASP A 120 7.77 -13.90 0.67
CA ASP A 120 7.52 -14.56 1.96
C ASP A 120 6.33 -13.96 2.69
N TYR A 121 6.06 -12.67 2.48
CA TYR A 121 4.95 -11.93 3.07
C TYR A 121 4.24 -11.09 2.01
N ALA A 122 2.92 -10.98 2.09
CA ALA A 122 2.13 -10.11 1.22
C ALA A 122 1.15 -9.30 2.05
N PHE A 123 1.39 -8.00 2.19
CA PHE A 123 0.48 -7.06 2.82
C PHE A 123 -0.40 -6.46 1.74
N LEU A 124 -1.68 -6.77 1.80
CA LEU A 124 -2.65 -6.46 0.77
C LEU A 124 -3.75 -5.54 1.30
N ASP A 125 -4.36 -4.82 0.38
CA ASP A 125 -5.52 -3.97 0.63
C ASP A 125 -6.62 -4.73 1.38
N GLY A 126 -6.97 -4.22 2.52
CA GLY A 126 -8.04 -4.70 3.39
C GLY A 126 -9.00 -3.59 3.78
N THR A 127 -9.05 -2.49 3.01
CA THR A 127 -9.79 -1.28 3.36
C THR A 127 -11.23 -1.58 3.74
N PHE A 128 -11.94 -2.39 2.96
CA PHE A 128 -13.30 -2.82 3.26
C PHE A 128 -13.40 -4.34 3.34
N TYR A 129 -14.18 -4.83 4.29
CA TYR A 129 -14.41 -6.26 4.46
C TYR A 129 -15.34 -6.83 3.38
N ALA A 130 -16.51 -6.18 3.20
CA ALA A 130 -17.56 -6.61 2.29
C ALA A 130 -18.41 -5.44 1.81
N ASP A 131 -19.30 -5.70 0.86
CA ASP A 131 -20.30 -4.73 0.41
C ASP A 131 -21.18 -4.24 1.56
N GLY A 132 -21.61 -2.97 1.50
CA GLY A 132 -22.54 -2.38 2.47
C GLY A 132 -21.90 -1.81 3.75
N GLU A 133 -20.57 -1.74 3.86
CA GLU A 133 -19.91 -1.15 5.04
C GLU A 133 -20.12 0.36 5.18
N VAL A 134 -20.39 1.06 4.10
CA VAL A 134 -20.61 2.50 4.09
C VAL A 134 -21.93 2.84 3.41
N ASN A 135 -22.54 3.96 3.79
CA ASN A 135 -23.84 4.39 3.28
C ASN A 135 -23.70 5.11 1.91
N ARG A 136 -23.06 4.43 0.95
CA ARG A 136 -22.96 4.85 -0.46
C ARG A 136 -22.70 3.62 -1.35
N PRO A 137 -22.97 3.71 -2.66
CA PRO A 137 -22.69 2.58 -3.57
C PRO A 137 -21.24 2.15 -3.49
N MET A 138 -20.99 0.91 -3.07
CA MET A 138 -19.62 0.37 -2.96
C MET A 138 -18.96 0.17 -4.34
N SER A 139 -19.74 0.15 -5.43
CA SER A 139 -19.24 0.12 -6.80
C SER A 139 -18.42 1.38 -7.18
N GLU A 140 -18.63 2.49 -6.47
CA GLU A 140 -17.87 3.74 -6.64
C GLU A 140 -16.56 3.76 -5.85
N ILE A 141 -16.31 2.74 -5.03
CA ILE A 141 -15.16 2.66 -4.13
C ILE A 141 -14.10 1.77 -4.79
N PRO A 142 -12.94 2.33 -5.13
CA PRO A 142 -11.91 1.60 -5.87
C PRO A 142 -11.03 0.75 -4.95
N HIS A 143 -11.62 -0.22 -4.27
CA HIS A 143 -10.91 -1.21 -3.45
C HIS A 143 -11.48 -2.61 -3.66
N PRO A 144 -10.66 -3.66 -3.63
CA PRO A 144 -11.15 -5.01 -3.49
C PRO A 144 -11.69 -5.20 -2.07
N PHE A 145 -12.77 -5.97 -1.91
CA PHE A 145 -13.17 -6.38 -0.57
C PHE A 145 -12.25 -7.50 -0.06
N VAL A 146 -12.08 -7.57 1.26
CA VAL A 146 -11.40 -8.72 1.89
C VAL A 146 -12.06 -10.03 1.46
N THR A 147 -13.40 -10.08 1.40
CA THR A 147 -14.15 -11.24 0.94
C THR A 147 -13.86 -11.60 -0.51
N GLU A 148 -13.69 -10.63 -1.42
CA GLU A 148 -13.28 -10.88 -2.80
C GLU A 148 -11.87 -11.46 -2.90
N THR A 149 -10.95 -10.92 -2.12
CA THR A 149 -9.56 -11.41 -2.07
C THR A 149 -9.49 -12.83 -1.51
N ILE A 150 -10.27 -13.13 -0.46
CA ILE A 150 -10.39 -14.48 0.11
C ILE A 150 -10.94 -15.45 -0.94
N GLU A 151 -11.99 -15.07 -1.67
CA GLU A 151 -12.58 -15.93 -2.71
C GLU A 151 -11.60 -16.17 -3.86
N LEU A 152 -10.87 -15.14 -4.29
CA LEU A 152 -9.83 -15.27 -5.32
C LEU A 152 -8.73 -16.27 -4.90
N LEU A 153 -8.39 -16.31 -3.62
CA LEU A 153 -7.33 -17.15 -3.06
C LEU A 153 -7.83 -18.46 -2.45
N ARG A 154 -9.14 -18.80 -2.55
CA ARG A 154 -9.73 -19.94 -1.82
C ARG A 154 -9.09 -21.29 -2.16
N ASN A 155 -8.72 -21.47 -3.44
CA ASN A 155 -8.13 -22.72 -3.95
C ASN A 155 -6.60 -22.74 -3.92
N VAL A 156 -5.97 -21.66 -3.42
CA VAL A 156 -4.51 -21.57 -3.28
C VAL A 156 -4.09 -22.36 -2.04
N PRO A 157 -2.93 -23.06 -2.05
CA PRO A 157 -2.43 -23.80 -0.91
C PRO A 157 -2.39 -22.98 0.39
N LEU A 158 -2.67 -23.62 1.53
CA LEU A 158 -2.67 -22.95 2.83
C LEU A 158 -1.34 -22.22 3.11
N SER A 159 -0.21 -22.82 2.74
CA SER A 159 1.12 -22.23 2.89
C SER A 159 1.31 -20.90 2.16
N ILE A 160 0.57 -20.67 1.08
CA ILE A 160 0.56 -19.40 0.35
C ILE A 160 -0.40 -18.42 1.00
N ARG A 161 -1.63 -18.87 1.39
CA ARG A 161 -2.60 -18.01 2.09
C ARG A 161 -2.06 -17.44 3.40
N GLN A 162 -1.25 -18.23 4.12
CA GLN A 162 -0.62 -17.81 5.39
C GLN A 162 0.41 -16.69 5.22
N ARG A 163 0.87 -16.40 3.99
CA ARG A 163 1.73 -15.25 3.70
C ARG A 163 0.97 -13.93 3.59
N VAL A 164 -0.37 -14.00 3.45
CA VAL A 164 -1.22 -12.83 3.18
C VAL A 164 -1.66 -12.19 4.49
N TYR A 165 -1.39 -10.90 4.60
CA TYR A 165 -1.77 -10.01 5.69
C TYR A 165 -2.66 -8.91 5.13
N PHE A 166 -3.90 -8.80 5.58
CA PHE A 166 -4.74 -7.65 5.27
C PHE A 166 -4.31 -6.45 6.10
N THR A 167 -4.25 -5.29 5.48
CA THR A 167 -3.83 -4.00 6.07
C THR A 167 -4.67 -2.85 5.54
N HIS A 168 -4.39 -1.60 5.96
CA HIS A 168 -5.05 -0.41 5.45
C HIS A 168 -6.56 -0.35 5.74
N PHE A 169 -7.00 -0.87 6.88
CA PHE A 169 -8.41 -0.97 7.24
C PHE A 169 -9.08 0.40 7.39
N ASN A 170 -10.24 0.58 6.76
CA ASN A 170 -11.12 1.70 7.05
C ASN A 170 -11.72 1.56 8.47
N HIS A 171 -12.06 2.67 9.10
CA HIS A 171 -12.64 2.69 10.45
C HIS A 171 -13.97 1.91 10.58
N THR A 172 -14.68 1.68 9.47
CA THR A 172 -15.91 0.88 9.43
C THR A 172 -15.66 -0.62 9.33
N ASN A 173 -14.41 -1.03 8.98
CA ASN A 173 -14.10 -2.43 8.74
C ASN A 173 -14.22 -3.26 10.02
N PRO A 174 -15.03 -4.33 10.07
CA PRO A 174 -15.20 -5.15 11.26
C PRO A 174 -13.92 -5.84 11.73
N LEU A 175 -12.89 -5.95 10.88
CA LEU A 175 -11.61 -6.58 11.20
C LEU A 175 -10.75 -5.77 12.18
N ILE A 176 -11.01 -4.46 12.35
CA ILE A 176 -10.32 -3.64 13.35
C ILE A 176 -10.80 -3.90 14.78
N ASN A 177 -11.98 -4.48 14.94
CA ASN A 177 -12.55 -4.77 16.25
C ASN A 177 -12.11 -6.16 16.73
N PRO A 178 -11.22 -6.26 17.72
CA PRO A 178 -10.70 -7.54 18.20
C PRO A 178 -11.78 -8.43 18.86
N SER A 179 -12.91 -7.86 19.28
CA SER A 179 -14.04 -8.59 19.85
C SER A 179 -14.98 -9.17 18.79
N ASN A 180 -14.74 -8.89 17.52
CA ASN A 180 -15.56 -9.38 16.42
C ASN A 180 -15.05 -10.74 15.93
N SER A 181 -15.94 -11.73 15.85
CA SER A 181 -15.62 -13.09 15.36
C SER A 181 -15.19 -13.15 13.88
N VAL A 182 -15.42 -12.09 13.11
CA VAL A 182 -15.05 -12.02 11.70
C VAL A 182 -13.53 -12.16 11.52
N GLY A 183 -12.74 -11.52 12.37
CA GLY A 183 -11.28 -11.65 12.34
C GLY A 183 -10.80 -13.10 12.57
N ASP A 184 -11.48 -13.85 13.45
CA ASP A 184 -11.17 -15.26 13.70
C ASP A 184 -11.55 -16.14 12.51
N GLN A 185 -12.64 -15.82 11.82
CA GLN A 185 -13.02 -16.53 10.59
C GLN A 185 -11.97 -16.34 9.48
N VAL A 186 -11.48 -15.11 9.28
CA VAL A 186 -10.42 -14.80 8.34
C VAL A 186 -9.13 -15.58 8.66
N ARG A 187 -8.74 -15.64 9.95
CA ARG A 187 -7.57 -16.42 10.39
C ARG A 187 -7.75 -17.92 10.19
N LYS A 188 -8.93 -18.48 10.45
CA LYS A 188 -9.24 -19.90 10.20
C LYS A 188 -9.12 -20.28 8.73
N LEU A 189 -9.33 -19.34 7.80
CA LEU A 189 -9.12 -19.54 6.38
C LEU A 189 -7.63 -19.46 5.97
N GLY A 190 -6.73 -19.17 6.91
CA GLY A 190 -5.29 -19.12 6.72
C GLY A 190 -4.71 -17.73 6.48
N PHE A 191 -5.53 -16.68 6.49
CA PHE A 191 -5.07 -15.30 6.30
C PHE A 191 -4.67 -14.65 7.62
N GLN A 192 -3.90 -13.57 7.54
CA GLN A 192 -3.44 -12.80 8.68
C GLN A 192 -4.03 -11.39 8.65
N LEU A 193 -4.08 -10.74 9.80
CA LEU A 193 -4.43 -9.33 9.93
C LEU A 193 -3.20 -8.58 10.44
N ALA A 194 -2.80 -7.55 9.71
CA ALA A 194 -1.70 -6.69 10.12
C ALA A 194 -2.04 -5.99 11.45
N LYS A 195 -1.04 -5.89 12.33
CA LYS A 195 -1.17 -5.17 13.60
C LYS A 195 -0.10 -4.09 13.66
N GLU A 196 -0.47 -2.94 14.17
CA GLU A 196 0.48 -1.86 14.45
C GLU A 196 1.61 -2.36 15.37
N GLY A 197 2.83 -1.92 15.10
CA GLY A 197 4.00 -2.32 15.87
C GLY A 197 4.56 -3.72 15.56
N THR A 198 3.97 -4.47 14.62
CA THR A 198 4.55 -5.76 14.21
C THR A 198 5.87 -5.54 13.47
N LEU A 199 6.94 -6.17 13.95
CA LEU A 199 8.26 -6.16 13.31
C LEU A 199 8.40 -7.40 12.42
N ILE A 200 8.87 -7.18 11.20
CA ILE A 200 9.17 -8.23 10.22
C ILE A 200 10.62 -8.11 9.80
N SER A 201 11.38 -9.19 9.98
CA SER A 201 12.77 -9.25 9.49
C SER A 201 12.78 -9.75 8.05
N LEU A 202 13.35 -8.98 7.15
CA LEU A 202 13.51 -9.29 5.74
C LEU A 202 14.95 -9.72 5.37
#